data_1e413033b1c2bad9fbdc709a33493a08
#
_entry.id   1e413033b1c2bad9fbdc709a33493a08
#
_cell.length_a   1.000
_cell.length_b   1.000
_cell.length_c   1.000
_cell.angle_alpha   90.00
_cell.angle_beta   90.00
_cell.angle_gamma   90.00
#
_symmetry.space_group_name_H-M   'P 1'
#
loop_
_entity.id
_entity.type
_entity.pdbx_description
1 polymer ?
#
loop_
_entity_poly.entity_id
_entity_poly.type
_entity_poly.pdbx_seq_one_letter_code
_entity_poly.pdbx_strand_id
1 'polypeptide(L)'
;MILIRKIYRKIKSFLKVNWIKTIYINFKMLSFEQARRLPIVIFGKCSIQSLSGKIIFRSPVEFGMLGLGQRYEVFSKESGKAELNIQGKLIINSKAQFGYDYKIFIDKNAILTLGNMSSMASQAKIICTQNITLGDFCRLGSECQIIDTNFHNLKNVKTHEVFNKSNDIWLGGFNFISNRVSVLGKTVTSDYCIVASNTLLNKDYSSFGENIILGGIPAKLVKENIVRDWETEKENLENYLTIKL
;
A
#
# COMPACT_ATOMS: atom_id res chain seq x y z
N MET A 1 -15.30 29.97 -17.46
CA MET A 1 -15.64 28.54 -17.50
C MET A 1 -14.60 27.62 -16.80
N ILE A 2 -13.28 27.82 -17.02
CA ILE A 2 -12.19 27.01 -16.40
C ILE A 2 -12.15 27.15 -14.87
N LEU A 3 -12.29 28.36 -14.32
CA LEU A 3 -12.26 28.62 -12.88
C LEU A 3 -13.43 27.93 -12.15
N ILE A 4 -14.63 28.02 -12.71
CA ILE A 4 -15.82 27.36 -12.14
C ILE A 4 -15.66 25.85 -12.10
N ARG A 5 -15.08 25.24 -13.14
CA ARG A 5 -14.77 23.80 -13.17
C ARG A 5 -13.71 23.40 -12.12
N LYS A 6 -12.70 24.24 -11.89
CA LYS A 6 -11.68 24.01 -10.83
C LYS A 6 -12.33 24.06 -9.45
N ILE A 7 -13.15 25.09 -9.17
CA ILE A 7 -13.87 25.22 -7.88
C ILE A 7 -14.81 24.03 -7.67
N TYR A 8 -15.60 23.67 -8.68
CA TYR A 8 -16.49 22.50 -8.61
C TYR A 8 -15.74 21.20 -8.31
N ARG A 9 -14.57 20.98 -8.95
CA ARG A 9 -13.74 19.79 -8.68
C ARG A 9 -13.22 19.78 -7.22
N LYS A 10 -12.79 20.92 -6.70
CA LYS A 10 -12.34 21.04 -5.30
C LYS A 10 -13.47 20.76 -4.31
N ILE A 11 -14.64 21.37 -4.50
CA ILE A 11 -15.82 21.11 -3.67
C ILE A 11 -16.19 19.61 -3.72
N LYS A 12 -16.21 19.01 -4.90
CA LYS A 12 -16.52 17.60 -5.07
C LYS A 12 -15.48 16.70 -4.39
N SER A 13 -14.20 17.06 -4.41
CA SER A 13 -13.14 16.32 -3.69
C SER A 13 -13.34 16.45 -2.18
N PHE A 14 -13.59 17.66 -1.69
CA PHE A 14 -13.85 17.94 -0.28
C PHE A 14 -15.05 17.15 0.27
N LEU A 15 -16.14 17.05 -0.48
CA LEU A 15 -17.35 16.31 -0.10
C LEU A 15 -17.17 14.78 -0.08
N LYS A 16 -16.13 14.25 -0.73
CA LYS A 16 -15.81 12.81 -0.71
C LYS A 16 -15.02 12.40 0.53
N VAL A 17 -14.41 13.35 1.21
CA VAL A 17 -13.66 13.08 2.44
C VAL A 17 -14.62 12.73 3.57
N ASN A 18 -14.36 11.63 4.26
CA ASN A 18 -15.02 11.29 5.49
C ASN A 18 -14.37 12.08 6.64
N TRP A 19 -14.82 13.32 6.82
CA TRP A 19 -14.23 14.26 7.76
C TRP A 19 -14.26 13.76 9.21
N ILE A 20 -15.34 13.08 9.62
CA ILE A 20 -15.46 12.55 10.98
C ILE A 20 -14.34 11.55 11.25
N LYS A 21 -14.14 10.58 10.35
CA LYS A 21 -13.09 9.56 10.49
C LYS A 21 -11.70 10.14 10.26
N THR A 22 -11.54 11.08 9.35
CA THR A 22 -10.30 11.80 9.10
C THR A 22 -9.83 12.54 10.37
N ILE A 23 -10.69 13.33 11.00
CA ILE A 23 -10.36 14.02 12.24
C ILE A 23 -10.08 13.01 13.35
N TYR A 24 -10.95 12.01 13.52
CA TYR A 24 -10.80 11.00 14.56
C TYR A 24 -9.45 10.28 14.51
N ILE A 25 -9.04 9.74 13.34
CA ILE A 25 -7.80 8.98 13.22
C ILE A 25 -6.57 9.87 13.47
N ASN A 26 -6.56 11.10 12.95
CA ASN A 26 -5.44 12.01 13.15
C ASN A 26 -5.23 12.34 14.62
N PHE A 27 -6.28 12.77 15.33
CA PHE A 27 -6.17 13.14 16.75
C PHE A 27 -6.04 11.93 17.68
N LYS A 28 -6.45 10.73 17.25
CA LYS A 28 -6.24 9.49 18.02
C LYS A 28 -4.82 8.95 17.92
N MET A 29 -4.18 9.09 16.75
CA MET A 29 -2.94 8.38 16.44
C MET A 29 -1.68 9.26 16.42
N LEU A 30 -1.83 10.58 16.40
CA LEU A 30 -0.73 11.52 16.21
C LEU A 30 -0.69 12.56 17.35
N SER A 31 0.47 13.21 17.52
CA SER A 31 0.54 14.39 18.40
C SER A 31 -0.34 15.51 17.88
N PHE A 32 -0.79 16.42 18.76
CA PHE A 32 -1.63 17.55 18.37
C PHE A 32 -1.02 18.38 17.22
N GLU A 33 0.30 18.63 17.25
CA GLU A 33 1.02 19.40 16.23
C GLU A 33 0.99 18.73 14.86
N GLN A 34 1.00 17.41 14.81
CA GLN A 34 0.86 16.65 13.59
C GLN A 34 -0.61 16.52 13.16
N ALA A 35 -1.50 16.21 14.12
CA ALA A 35 -2.92 15.95 13.88
C ALA A 35 -3.63 17.15 13.24
N ARG A 36 -3.34 18.38 13.69
CA ARG A 36 -3.93 19.61 13.16
C ARG A 36 -3.64 19.87 11.68
N ARG A 37 -2.59 19.22 11.12
CA ARG A 37 -2.25 19.26 9.70
C ARG A 37 -2.99 18.24 8.86
N LEU A 38 -3.75 17.34 9.49
CA LEU A 38 -4.55 16.29 8.87
C LEU A 38 -3.76 15.48 7.82
N PRO A 39 -2.60 14.87 8.16
CA PRO A 39 -1.82 14.10 7.21
C PRO A 39 -2.53 12.83 6.73
N ILE A 40 -3.50 12.31 7.49
CA ILE A 40 -4.27 11.12 7.13
C ILE A 40 -5.64 11.57 6.65
N VAL A 41 -6.00 11.23 5.41
CA VAL A 41 -7.30 11.56 4.81
C VAL A 41 -8.02 10.28 4.44
N ILE A 42 -9.23 10.09 4.98
CA ILE A 42 -10.10 8.94 4.67
C ILE A 42 -11.19 9.41 3.71
N PHE A 43 -11.31 8.72 2.58
CA PHE A 43 -12.38 8.92 1.61
C PHE A 43 -13.43 7.83 1.76
N GLY A 44 -14.70 8.20 1.63
CA GLY A 44 -15.81 7.27 1.61
C GLY A 44 -16.03 6.50 2.91
N LYS A 45 -16.47 5.25 2.80
CA LYS A 45 -16.79 4.37 3.93
C LYS A 45 -15.57 3.53 4.32
N CYS A 46 -15.28 3.47 5.61
CA CYS A 46 -14.22 2.64 6.18
C CYS A 46 -14.65 2.13 7.55
N SER A 47 -14.51 0.84 7.81
CA SER A 47 -14.67 0.26 9.15
C SER A 47 -13.32 0.34 9.88
N ILE A 48 -13.26 1.07 10.99
CA ILE A 48 -12.07 1.13 11.85
C ILE A 48 -12.25 0.09 12.97
N GLN A 49 -11.49 -0.99 12.90
CA GLN A 49 -11.55 -2.12 13.83
C GLN A 49 -10.70 -1.87 15.08
N SER A 50 -9.47 -1.37 14.88
CA SER A 50 -8.54 -1.03 15.97
C SER A 50 -7.58 0.07 15.56
N LEU A 51 -7.25 0.95 16.51
CA LEU A 51 -6.20 1.96 16.44
C LEU A 51 -5.37 1.92 17.75
N SER A 52 -5.01 0.72 18.21
CA SER A 52 -4.20 0.53 19.43
C SER A 52 -2.69 0.62 19.17
N GLY A 53 -2.28 0.61 17.91
CA GLY A 53 -0.88 0.71 17.47
C GLY A 53 -0.37 2.14 17.35
N LYS A 54 0.57 2.35 16.41
CA LYS A 54 1.19 3.66 16.15
C LYS A 54 1.27 3.94 14.64
N ILE A 55 1.08 5.23 14.27
CA ILE A 55 1.37 5.73 12.93
C ILE A 55 2.54 6.71 13.05
N ILE A 56 3.56 6.54 12.21
CA ILE A 56 4.81 7.31 12.25
C ILE A 56 5.10 7.84 10.85
N PHE A 57 5.20 9.15 10.71
CA PHE A 57 5.70 9.82 9.51
C PHE A 57 7.19 10.11 9.68
N ARG A 58 8.02 9.70 8.72
CA ARG A 58 9.47 9.95 8.73
C ARG A 58 9.87 11.31 8.15
N SER A 59 9.00 11.92 7.36
CA SER A 59 9.19 13.27 6.82
C SER A 59 8.34 14.31 7.57
N PRO A 60 8.62 15.60 7.41
CA PRO A 60 7.76 16.67 7.95
C PRO A 60 6.31 16.48 7.53
N VAL A 61 5.40 16.58 8.50
CA VAL A 61 3.99 16.27 8.29
C VAL A 61 3.29 17.40 7.53
N GLU A 62 2.60 17.04 6.45
CA GLU A 62 1.78 17.89 5.61
C GLU A 62 0.37 17.29 5.45
N PHE A 63 -0.55 18.09 4.92
CA PHE A 63 -1.91 17.63 4.62
C PHE A 63 -1.91 16.48 3.61
N GLY A 64 -2.67 15.41 3.91
CA GLY A 64 -2.98 14.36 2.94
C GLY A 64 -1.81 13.46 2.53
N MET A 65 -0.82 13.27 3.38
CA MET A 65 0.32 12.37 3.11
C MET A 65 -0.10 10.91 2.99
N LEU A 66 -1.08 10.47 3.79
CA LEU A 66 -1.69 9.15 3.68
C LEU A 66 -3.14 9.30 3.22
N GLY A 67 -3.43 8.87 2.00
CA GLY A 67 -4.78 8.81 1.47
C GLY A 67 -5.35 7.40 1.51
N LEU A 68 -6.49 7.24 2.15
CA LEU A 68 -7.18 5.97 2.31
C LEU A 68 -8.53 6.02 1.61
N GLY A 69 -8.71 5.24 0.53
CA GLY A 69 -9.93 5.21 -0.27
C GLY A 69 -9.99 6.29 -1.37
N GLN A 70 -8.85 6.82 -1.80
CA GLN A 70 -8.80 7.79 -2.90
C GLN A 70 -9.09 7.10 -4.24
N ARG A 71 -10.00 7.68 -5.01
CA ARG A 71 -10.26 7.20 -6.37
C ARG A 71 -9.14 7.65 -7.31
N TYR A 72 -8.42 6.71 -7.90
CA TYR A 72 -7.45 6.98 -8.97
C TYR A 72 -7.46 5.94 -10.09
N GLU A 73 -8.42 5.04 -10.09
CA GLU A 73 -8.65 4.08 -11.17
C GLU A 73 -9.82 4.52 -12.04
N VAL A 74 -9.78 4.13 -13.31
CA VAL A 74 -10.79 4.54 -14.32
C VAL A 74 -12.15 3.93 -13.99
N PHE A 75 -12.22 2.65 -13.66
CA PHE A 75 -13.45 1.87 -13.50
C PHE A 75 -13.70 1.35 -12.08
N SER A 76 -13.22 2.04 -11.05
CA SER A 76 -13.48 1.63 -9.68
C SER A 76 -14.73 2.31 -9.11
N LYS A 77 -15.57 1.53 -8.44
CA LYS A 77 -16.71 1.99 -7.66
C LYS A 77 -16.56 1.48 -6.22
N GLU A 78 -16.71 2.39 -5.27
CA GLU A 78 -16.70 2.04 -3.85
C GLU A 78 -17.86 1.09 -3.52
N SER A 79 -17.57 -0.04 -2.85
CA SER A 79 -18.58 -0.97 -2.32
C SER A 79 -18.78 -0.82 -0.80
N GLY A 80 -17.98 0.01 -0.14
CA GLY A 80 -18.05 0.29 1.30
C GLY A 80 -17.46 -0.82 2.17
N LYS A 81 -16.52 -1.61 1.64
CA LYS A 81 -15.87 -2.75 2.32
C LYS A 81 -14.48 -2.44 2.86
N ALA A 82 -14.08 -1.14 2.91
CA ALA A 82 -12.78 -0.76 3.44
C ALA A 82 -12.69 -1.04 4.95
N GLU A 83 -11.59 -1.65 5.37
CA GLU A 83 -11.30 -2.03 6.75
C GLU A 83 -9.90 -1.60 7.17
N LEU A 84 -9.79 -1.06 8.39
CA LEU A 84 -8.54 -0.61 8.98
C LEU A 84 -8.37 -1.17 10.38
N ASN A 85 -7.31 -1.94 10.59
CA ASN A 85 -6.92 -2.50 11.87
C ASN A 85 -5.42 -2.28 12.10
N ILE A 86 -5.05 -1.33 12.96
CA ILE A 86 -3.66 -0.98 13.26
C ILE A 86 -3.42 -1.25 14.74
N GLN A 87 -2.81 -2.39 15.05
CA GLN A 87 -2.38 -2.74 16.39
C GLN A 87 -0.86 -2.60 16.56
N GLY A 88 -0.09 -2.77 15.49
CA GLY A 88 1.35 -2.60 15.40
C GLY A 88 1.77 -1.21 14.93
N LYS A 89 2.82 -1.14 14.11
CA LYS A 89 3.38 0.11 13.61
C LYS A 89 3.11 0.27 12.11
N LEU A 90 2.53 1.39 11.72
CA LEU A 90 2.46 1.86 10.34
C LEU A 90 3.47 3.00 10.17
N ILE A 91 4.50 2.80 9.38
CA ILE A 91 5.54 3.78 9.09
C ILE A 91 5.34 4.29 7.66
N ILE A 92 5.31 5.61 7.49
CA ILE A 92 5.13 6.25 6.19
C ILE A 92 6.35 7.16 5.95
N ASN A 93 7.14 6.86 4.92
CA ASN A 93 8.33 7.64 4.63
C ASN A 93 8.00 9.08 4.23
N SER A 94 6.99 9.26 3.37
CA SER A 94 6.45 10.58 3.03
C SER A 94 4.98 10.48 2.61
N LYS A 95 4.66 10.14 1.37
CA LYS A 95 3.29 10.05 0.85
C LYS A 95 2.95 8.63 0.43
N ALA A 96 1.74 8.17 0.74
CA ALA A 96 1.25 6.86 0.31
C ALA A 96 -0.27 6.91 0.06
N GLN A 97 -0.77 6.11 -0.90
CA GLN A 97 -2.17 6.17 -1.32
C GLN A 97 -2.77 4.78 -1.47
N PHE A 98 -4.00 4.62 -1.01
CA PHE A 98 -4.82 3.42 -1.19
C PHE A 98 -6.10 3.75 -1.93
N GLY A 99 -6.47 2.90 -2.88
CA GLY A 99 -7.75 2.96 -3.60
C GLY A 99 -8.94 2.55 -2.74
N TYR A 100 -10.11 2.36 -3.36
CA TYR A 100 -11.33 1.95 -2.66
C TYR A 100 -11.26 0.54 -2.08
N ASP A 101 -12.06 0.28 -1.04
CA ASP A 101 -12.29 -1.05 -0.47
C ASP A 101 -11.00 -1.76 -0.03
N TYR A 102 -9.99 -0.99 0.39
CA TYR A 102 -8.76 -1.51 0.96
C TYR A 102 -9.03 -2.27 2.27
N LYS A 103 -8.17 -3.25 2.56
CA LYS A 103 -8.14 -3.95 3.84
C LYS A 103 -6.72 -3.94 4.38
N ILE A 104 -6.51 -3.29 5.52
CA ILE A 104 -5.21 -3.19 6.17
C ILE A 104 -5.32 -3.76 7.57
N PHE A 105 -4.58 -4.84 7.83
CA PHE A 105 -4.40 -5.44 9.13
C PHE A 105 -2.92 -5.43 9.50
N ILE A 106 -2.58 -4.81 10.65
CA ILE A 106 -1.23 -4.78 11.21
C ILE A 106 -1.31 -5.31 12.63
N ASP A 107 -0.75 -6.50 12.86
CA ASP A 107 -0.76 -7.16 14.15
C ASP A 107 0.11 -6.43 15.18
N LYS A 108 -0.08 -6.71 16.47
CA LYS A 108 0.47 -5.98 17.62
C LYS A 108 2.00 -5.74 17.57
N ASN A 109 2.77 -6.70 17.09
CA ASN A 109 4.23 -6.59 17.01
C ASN A 109 4.74 -6.35 15.57
N ALA A 110 3.84 -6.20 14.62
CA ALA A 110 4.16 -6.07 13.21
C ALA A 110 4.51 -4.64 12.81
N ILE A 111 5.28 -4.53 11.71
CA ILE A 111 5.68 -3.26 11.12
C ILE A 111 5.34 -3.26 9.63
N LEU A 112 4.44 -2.36 9.23
CA LEU A 112 4.20 -2.04 7.84
C LEU A 112 4.91 -0.73 7.49
N THR A 113 5.85 -0.76 6.56
CA THR A 113 6.56 0.43 6.06
C THR A 113 6.12 0.74 4.63
N LEU A 114 5.70 1.98 4.40
CA LEU A 114 5.31 2.50 3.10
C LEU A 114 6.33 3.53 2.63
N GLY A 115 6.99 3.26 1.53
CA GLY A 115 7.90 4.17 0.85
C GLY A 115 7.20 5.42 0.31
N ASN A 116 7.97 6.44 -0.03
CA ASN A 116 7.43 7.65 -0.62
C ASN A 116 6.73 7.35 -1.95
N MET A 117 5.53 7.91 -2.15
CA MET A 117 4.70 7.71 -3.34
C MET A 117 4.34 6.23 -3.62
N SER A 118 4.48 5.35 -2.61
CA SER A 118 3.95 3.99 -2.74
C SER A 118 2.42 4.01 -2.82
N SER A 119 1.84 3.11 -3.59
CA SER A 119 0.38 3.06 -3.71
C SER A 119 -0.15 1.67 -4.02
N MET A 120 -1.33 1.40 -3.49
CA MET A 120 -2.11 0.21 -3.83
C MET A 120 -3.48 0.64 -4.37
N ALA A 121 -3.87 0.09 -5.49
CA ALA A 121 -5.15 0.36 -6.11
C ALA A 121 -6.32 -0.25 -5.32
N SER A 122 -7.54 -0.15 -5.84
CA SER A 122 -8.75 -0.59 -5.15
C SER A 122 -8.75 -2.09 -4.84
N GLN A 123 -9.46 -2.47 -3.77
CA GLN A 123 -9.58 -3.84 -3.28
C GLN A 123 -8.25 -4.48 -2.86
N ALA A 124 -7.27 -3.63 -2.56
CA ALA A 124 -5.99 -4.07 -2.03
C ALA A 124 -6.13 -4.65 -0.62
N LYS A 125 -5.39 -5.71 -0.32
CA LYS A 125 -5.34 -6.34 1.00
C LYS A 125 -3.90 -6.42 1.50
N ILE A 126 -3.68 -5.92 2.71
CA ILE A 126 -2.42 -6.12 3.45
C ILE A 126 -2.74 -6.83 4.77
N ILE A 127 -2.07 -7.95 5.00
CA ILE A 127 -2.07 -8.64 6.29
C ILE A 127 -0.61 -8.72 6.73
N CYS A 128 -0.26 -7.90 7.72
CA CYS A 128 1.09 -7.77 8.26
C CYS A 128 1.11 -8.29 9.69
N THR A 129 1.80 -9.41 9.90
CA THR A 129 1.96 -10.04 11.21
C THR A 129 3.42 -10.02 11.69
N GLN A 130 4.36 -9.68 10.80
CA GLN A 130 5.78 -9.53 11.09
C GLN A 130 6.31 -8.23 10.48
N ASN A 131 6.84 -8.24 9.25
CA ASN A 131 7.33 -7.04 8.59
C ASN A 131 6.98 -7.04 7.10
N ILE A 132 6.37 -5.96 6.64
CA ILE A 132 6.14 -5.71 5.21
C ILE A 132 6.72 -4.34 4.88
N THR A 133 7.57 -4.28 3.86
CA THR A 133 8.14 -3.03 3.36
C THR A 133 7.82 -2.86 1.88
N LEU A 134 7.23 -1.74 1.54
CA LEU A 134 7.10 -1.24 0.17
C LEU A 134 8.12 -0.12 -0.04
N GLY A 135 8.98 -0.22 -1.04
CA GLY A 135 9.94 0.80 -1.42
C GLY A 135 9.27 2.07 -1.99
N ASP A 136 10.07 3.08 -2.26
CA ASP A 136 9.60 4.33 -2.85
C ASP A 136 9.05 4.06 -4.26
N PHE A 137 7.94 4.72 -4.62
CA PHE A 137 7.25 4.52 -5.89
C PHE A 137 6.83 3.06 -6.18
N CYS A 138 6.81 2.17 -5.19
CA CYS A 138 6.27 0.83 -5.34
C CYS A 138 4.74 0.91 -5.55
N ARG A 139 4.27 0.46 -6.70
CA ARG A 139 2.87 0.61 -7.12
C ARG A 139 2.23 -0.73 -7.41
N LEU A 140 1.13 -1.00 -6.73
CA LEU A 140 0.35 -2.21 -6.90
C LEU A 140 -1.00 -1.89 -7.53
N GLY A 141 -1.38 -2.69 -8.51
CA GLY A 141 -2.69 -2.65 -9.18
C GLY A 141 -3.83 -3.10 -8.27
N SER A 142 -5.04 -3.11 -8.82
CA SER A 142 -6.24 -3.52 -8.10
C SER A 142 -6.25 -5.01 -7.75
N GLU A 143 -6.98 -5.36 -6.69
CA GLU A 143 -7.17 -6.73 -6.23
C GLU A 143 -5.86 -7.44 -5.82
N CYS A 144 -4.77 -6.70 -5.60
CA CYS A 144 -3.53 -7.27 -5.08
C CYS A 144 -3.65 -7.60 -3.59
N GLN A 145 -2.97 -8.66 -3.17
CA GLN A 145 -2.85 -9.00 -1.76
C GLN A 145 -1.39 -9.18 -1.36
N ILE A 146 -1.05 -8.68 -0.17
CA ILE A 146 0.26 -8.86 0.46
C ILE A 146 0.03 -9.49 1.83
N ILE A 147 0.53 -10.70 2.04
CA ILE A 147 0.27 -11.49 3.24
C ILE A 147 1.57 -12.14 3.69
N ASP A 148 2.09 -11.73 4.84
CA ASP A 148 3.35 -12.23 5.38
C ASP A 148 3.22 -13.49 6.25
N THR A 149 2.02 -14.05 6.35
CA THR A 149 1.71 -15.16 7.26
C THR A 149 0.87 -16.25 6.61
N ASN A 150 1.09 -17.49 7.03
CA ASN A 150 0.19 -18.62 6.77
C ASN A 150 -0.88 -18.79 7.86
N PHE A 151 -0.89 -17.95 8.92
CA PHE A 151 -1.69 -18.06 10.14
C PHE A 151 -1.46 -19.32 10.96
N HIS A 152 -0.98 -20.39 10.35
CA HIS A 152 -0.74 -21.70 10.96
C HIS A 152 0.72 -22.10 10.84
N ASN A 153 1.24 -22.76 11.86
CA ASN A 153 2.54 -23.40 11.77
C ASN A 153 2.46 -24.62 10.85
N LEU A 154 3.38 -24.71 9.90
CA LEU A 154 3.58 -25.90 9.08
C LEU A 154 4.67 -26.74 9.71
N LYS A 155 4.54 -28.08 9.61
CA LYS A 155 5.50 -29.04 10.16
C LYS A 155 5.89 -30.05 9.09
N ASN A 156 7.19 -30.29 8.96
CA ASN A 156 7.67 -31.39 8.16
C ASN A 156 7.37 -32.73 8.88
N VAL A 157 6.58 -33.59 8.27
CA VAL A 157 6.15 -34.85 8.89
C VAL A 157 7.28 -35.86 9.07
N LYS A 158 8.39 -35.76 8.30
CA LYS A 158 9.55 -36.65 8.38
C LYS A 158 10.61 -36.15 9.36
N THR A 159 10.95 -34.86 9.30
CA THR A 159 12.01 -34.26 10.14
C THR A 159 11.50 -33.70 11.45
N HIS A 160 10.18 -33.57 11.58
CA HIS A 160 9.50 -32.88 12.70
C HIS A 160 9.84 -31.39 12.85
N GLU A 161 10.54 -30.80 11.90
CA GLU A 161 10.83 -29.37 11.85
C GLU A 161 9.54 -28.56 11.75
N VAL A 162 9.42 -27.52 12.58
CA VAL A 162 8.29 -26.56 12.53
C VAL A 162 8.74 -25.30 11.83
N PHE A 163 8.07 -24.94 10.74
CA PHE A 163 8.37 -23.73 9.97
C PHE A 163 7.68 -22.51 10.59
N ASN A 164 8.33 -21.36 10.50
CA ASN A 164 7.75 -20.09 10.91
C ASN A 164 6.47 -19.79 10.12
N LYS A 165 5.42 -19.41 10.84
CA LYS A 165 4.14 -19.03 10.22
C LYS A 165 4.20 -17.68 9.48
N SER A 166 5.09 -16.79 9.88
CA SER A 166 5.25 -15.45 9.29
C SER A 166 6.68 -15.25 8.81
N ASN A 167 6.85 -14.53 7.71
CA ASN A 167 8.14 -14.21 7.11
C ASN A 167 8.07 -12.83 6.45
N ASP A 168 9.14 -12.06 6.56
CA ASP A 168 9.22 -10.71 6.02
C ASP A 168 8.95 -10.66 4.51
N ILE A 169 8.41 -9.51 4.08
CA ILE A 169 8.21 -9.16 2.68
C ILE A 169 8.92 -7.83 2.41
N TRP A 170 9.72 -7.80 1.37
CA TRP A 170 10.40 -6.59 0.88
C TRP A 170 10.14 -6.40 -0.61
N LEU A 171 9.41 -5.36 -0.96
CA LEU A 171 9.24 -4.94 -2.35
C LEU A 171 10.08 -3.69 -2.59
N GLY A 172 11.01 -3.77 -3.54
CA GLY A 172 11.93 -2.69 -3.90
C GLY A 172 11.23 -1.43 -4.39
N GLY A 173 12.00 -0.37 -4.57
CA GLY A 173 11.52 0.90 -5.12
C GLY A 173 11.19 0.79 -6.60
N PHE A 174 10.36 1.71 -7.10
CA PHE A 174 9.97 1.81 -8.51
C PHE A 174 9.40 0.51 -9.09
N ASN A 175 8.89 -0.38 -8.25
CA ASN A 175 8.24 -1.59 -8.70
C ASN A 175 6.85 -1.29 -9.26
N PHE A 176 6.53 -1.90 -10.40
CA PHE A 176 5.19 -1.87 -10.98
C PHE A 176 4.58 -3.26 -10.93
N ILE A 177 3.71 -3.48 -9.96
CA ILE A 177 3.02 -4.74 -9.74
C ILE A 177 1.60 -4.62 -10.29
N SER A 178 1.28 -5.43 -11.31
CA SER A 178 0.00 -5.39 -12.01
C SER A 178 -1.16 -5.91 -11.14
N ASN A 179 -2.35 -6.02 -11.71
CA ASN A 179 -3.55 -6.40 -10.97
C ASN A 179 -3.55 -7.88 -10.51
N ARG A 180 -4.24 -8.17 -9.40
CA ARG A 180 -4.47 -9.53 -8.88
C ARG A 180 -3.19 -10.32 -8.61
N VAL A 181 -2.15 -9.63 -8.19
CA VAL A 181 -0.90 -10.27 -7.76
C VAL A 181 -1.02 -10.67 -6.29
N SER A 182 -0.59 -11.90 -5.98
CA SER A 182 -0.45 -12.39 -4.61
C SER A 182 1.01 -12.35 -4.20
N VAL A 183 1.32 -11.60 -3.15
CA VAL A 183 2.65 -11.49 -2.54
C VAL A 183 2.61 -12.18 -1.19
N LEU A 184 3.35 -13.27 -1.04
CA LEU A 184 3.40 -14.08 0.19
C LEU A 184 4.73 -13.89 0.93
N GLY A 185 4.77 -14.34 2.17
CA GLY A 185 5.95 -14.29 3.02
C GLY A 185 7.22 -14.83 2.33
N LYS A 186 8.39 -14.28 2.66
CA LYS A 186 9.70 -14.49 2.04
C LYS A 186 9.91 -13.79 0.70
N THR A 187 8.93 -13.03 0.20
CA THR A 187 9.10 -12.31 -1.06
C THR A 187 10.06 -11.16 -0.88
N VAL A 188 11.10 -11.13 -1.71
CA VAL A 188 12.02 -10.01 -1.91
C VAL A 188 12.09 -9.70 -3.39
N THR A 189 11.93 -8.43 -3.78
CA THR A 189 12.18 -7.95 -5.14
C THR A 189 13.21 -6.84 -5.12
N SER A 190 14.07 -6.78 -6.14
CA SER A 190 14.94 -5.63 -6.39
C SER A 190 14.13 -4.41 -6.82
N ASP A 191 14.78 -3.26 -6.94
CA ASP A 191 14.19 -2.06 -7.52
C ASP A 191 13.86 -2.26 -9.01
N TYR A 192 12.95 -1.45 -9.55
CA TYR A 192 12.55 -1.44 -10.96
C TYR A 192 12.01 -2.79 -11.47
N CYS A 193 11.39 -3.59 -10.61
CA CYS A 193 10.78 -4.85 -10.99
C CYS A 193 9.34 -4.65 -11.50
N ILE A 194 9.01 -5.25 -12.63
CA ILE A 194 7.63 -5.34 -13.15
C ILE A 194 7.09 -6.73 -12.83
N VAL A 195 5.87 -6.80 -12.28
CA VAL A 195 5.18 -8.06 -12.01
C VAL A 195 3.90 -8.13 -12.82
N ALA A 196 3.78 -9.15 -13.66
CA ALA A 196 2.62 -9.38 -14.52
C ALA A 196 1.35 -9.69 -13.69
N SER A 197 0.18 -9.43 -14.25
CA SER A 197 -1.10 -9.75 -13.61
C SER A 197 -1.25 -11.22 -13.27
N ASN A 198 -2.01 -11.54 -12.20
CA ASN A 198 -2.28 -12.89 -11.72
C ASN A 198 -1.00 -13.69 -11.34
N THR A 199 0.05 -12.99 -10.90
CA THR A 199 1.32 -13.63 -10.53
C THR A 199 1.33 -13.97 -9.04
N LEU A 200 1.99 -15.09 -8.68
CA LEU A 200 2.28 -15.49 -7.31
C LEU A 200 3.76 -15.28 -6.98
N LEU A 201 4.05 -14.28 -6.14
CA LEU A 201 5.36 -14.05 -5.54
C LEU A 201 5.42 -14.74 -4.17
N ASN A 202 6.40 -15.63 -3.95
CA ASN A 202 6.48 -16.45 -2.72
C ASN A 202 7.90 -16.80 -2.28
N LYS A 203 8.92 -16.12 -2.82
CA LYS A 203 10.33 -16.33 -2.49
C LYS A 203 11.16 -15.08 -2.74
N ASP A 204 12.44 -15.13 -2.48
CA ASP A 204 13.40 -14.12 -2.87
C ASP A 204 13.68 -14.17 -4.38
N TYR A 205 13.47 -13.05 -5.07
CA TYR A 205 13.72 -12.82 -6.48
C TYR A 205 14.86 -11.84 -6.75
N SER A 206 15.53 -11.34 -5.70
CA SER A 206 16.59 -10.33 -5.81
C SER A 206 17.79 -10.78 -6.64
N SER A 207 18.03 -12.09 -6.70
CA SER A 207 19.10 -12.68 -7.52
C SER A 207 18.94 -12.46 -9.03
N PHE A 208 17.74 -12.10 -9.49
CA PHE A 208 17.51 -11.74 -10.90
C PHE A 208 17.94 -10.29 -11.23
N GLY A 209 18.28 -9.47 -10.21
CA GLY A 209 18.68 -8.08 -10.40
C GLY A 209 17.50 -7.13 -10.61
N GLU A 210 17.78 -5.98 -11.20
CA GLU A 210 16.83 -4.91 -11.51
C GLU A 210 16.38 -4.94 -12.97
N ASN A 211 15.37 -4.11 -13.30
CA ASN A 211 14.85 -3.94 -14.66
C ASN A 211 14.34 -5.24 -15.28
N ILE A 212 13.57 -5.99 -14.52
CA ILE A 212 13.08 -7.32 -14.90
C ILE A 212 11.54 -7.38 -14.91
N ILE A 213 11.04 -8.35 -15.65
CA ILE A 213 9.63 -8.76 -15.61
C ILE A 213 9.53 -10.14 -14.97
N LEU A 214 8.74 -10.22 -13.89
CA LEU A 214 8.34 -11.47 -13.24
C LEU A 214 6.90 -11.81 -13.63
N GLY A 215 6.59 -13.10 -13.81
CA GLY A 215 5.23 -13.54 -14.12
C GLY A 215 5.00 -15.02 -13.86
N GLY A 216 3.76 -15.41 -13.64
CA GLY A 216 3.34 -16.80 -13.49
C GLY A 216 2.99 -17.23 -12.06
N ILE A 217 2.60 -18.51 -11.91
CA ILE A 217 2.18 -19.14 -10.65
C ILE A 217 2.93 -20.48 -10.52
N PRO A 218 4.01 -20.55 -9.72
CA PRO A 218 4.74 -19.44 -9.08
C PRO A 218 5.49 -18.56 -10.08
N ALA A 219 5.86 -17.36 -9.67
CA ALA A 219 6.55 -16.39 -10.51
C ALA A 219 7.92 -16.90 -10.99
N LYS A 220 8.24 -16.57 -12.23
CA LYS A 220 9.52 -16.81 -12.89
C LYS A 220 9.98 -15.54 -13.58
N LEU A 221 11.26 -15.45 -13.89
CA LEU A 221 11.80 -14.42 -14.77
C LEU A 221 11.20 -14.59 -16.17
N VAL A 222 10.58 -13.53 -16.68
CA VAL A 222 9.95 -13.51 -18.04
C VAL A 222 10.83 -12.74 -19.00
N LYS A 223 11.37 -11.60 -18.57
CA LYS A 223 12.20 -10.73 -19.40
C LYS A 223 13.15 -9.90 -18.56
N GLU A 224 14.29 -9.56 -19.12
CA GLU A 224 15.31 -8.69 -18.55
C GLU A 224 15.41 -7.39 -19.34
N ASN A 225 16.04 -6.38 -18.75
CA ASN A 225 16.29 -5.06 -19.34
C ASN A 225 15.01 -4.34 -19.77
N ILE A 226 13.95 -4.50 -19.00
CA ILE A 226 12.66 -3.81 -19.19
C ILE A 226 12.27 -3.12 -17.90
N VAL A 227 11.93 -1.86 -18.01
CA VAL A 227 11.46 -1.01 -16.91
C VAL A 227 10.25 -0.20 -17.37
N ARG A 228 9.42 0.20 -16.43
CA ARG A 228 8.37 1.22 -16.67
C ARG A 228 9.05 2.57 -16.93
N ASP A 229 8.55 3.34 -17.87
CA ASP A 229 9.07 4.68 -18.17
C ASP A 229 8.79 5.68 -17.04
N TRP A 230 9.60 5.58 -15.99
CA TRP A 230 9.50 6.44 -14.81
C TRP A 230 9.95 7.88 -15.10
N GLU A 231 10.81 8.10 -16.07
CA GLU A 231 11.33 9.43 -16.41
C GLU A 231 10.22 10.33 -16.91
N THR A 232 9.35 9.81 -17.76
CA THR A 232 8.23 10.59 -18.32
C THR A 232 6.99 10.58 -17.45
N GLU A 233 6.77 9.53 -16.65
CA GLU A 233 5.54 9.36 -15.87
C GLU A 233 5.61 9.89 -14.43
N LYS A 234 6.79 9.98 -13.82
CA LYS A 234 6.97 10.26 -12.39
C LYS A 234 6.26 11.54 -11.94
N GLU A 235 6.46 12.66 -12.63
CA GLU A 235 5.84 13.95 -12.28
C GLU A 235 4.32 13.88 -12.35
N ASN A 236 3.78 13.25 -13.38
CA ASN A 236 2.34 13.06 -13.52
C ASN A 236 1.75 12.20 -12.39
N LEU A 237 2.46 11.15 -11.98
CA LEU A 237 2.07 10.29 -10.87
C LEU A 237 2.10 11.03 -9.54
N GLU A 238 3.14 11.80 -9.26
CA GLU A 238 3.24 12.63 -8.06
C GLU A 238 2.08 13.63 -7.98
N ASN A 239 1.78 14.32 -9.08
CA ASN A 239 0.65 15.25 -9.16
C ASN A 239 -0.69 14.56 -8.97
N TYR A 240 -0.85 13.36 -9.50
CA TYR A 240 -2.09 12.59 -9.44
C TYR A 240 -2.36 12.00 -8.06
N LEU A 241 -1.32 11.49 -7.39
CA LEU A 241 -1.41 10.89 -6.07
C LEU A 241 -1.43 11.91 -4.93
N THR A 242 -0.92 13.13 -5.16
CA THR A 242 -0.96 14.17 -4.13
C THR A 242 -2.38 14.66 -3.90
N ILE A 243 -2.88 14.53 -2.66
CA ILE A 243 -4.22 15.01 -2.29
C ILE A 243 -4.20 16.54 -2.27
N LYS A 244 -5.03 17.15 -3.11
CA LYS A 244 -5.24 18.60 -3.19
C LYS A 244 -6.73 18.86 -2.98
N LEU A 245 -7.09 19.57 -1.91
CA LEU A 245 -8.45 20.03 -1.62
C LEU A 245 -8.65 21.48 -2.00
#